data_52a519827481a9470c55c9755ad7ffc3
#
_entry.id   52a519827481a9470c55c9755ad7ffc3
#
_cell.length_a   1.000
_cell.length_b   1.000
_cell.length_c   1.000
_cell.angle_alpha   90.00
_cell.angle_beta   90.00
_cell.angle_gamma   90.00
#
_symmetry.space_group_name_H-M   'P 1'
#
loop_
_entity.id
_entity.type
_entity.pdbx_description
1 polymer ?
#
loop_
_entity_poly.entity_id
_entity_poly.type
_entity_poly.pdbx_seq_one_letter_code
_entity_poly.pdbx_strand_id
1 'polypeptide(L)'
;MAKIILMVGVPGSGKSTWILTHQPHFDNSHVIVSRDEIRFSYLQDGDEYFAYEKEVWKDFIVQIKKGLATKNEVYVDATHINEKNRAKLFRALGPALQNVELEAVYFDLPLEQIIQQNSNRTGRKFVPPEAIQNMYLQLREPTFEEGFSKIYIINENGMTIKEELKEVL
;
A
#
# COMPACT_ATOMS: atom_id res chain seq x y z
N MET A 1 -16.03 9.89 -9.11
CA MET A 1 -15.23 10.20 -7.89
C MET A 1 -14.00 9.33 -7.88
N ALA A 2 -12.85 9.91 -7.64
CA ALA A 2 -11.61 9.17 -7.54
C ALA A 2 -11.55 8.37 -6.22
N LYS A 3 -10.79 7.28 -6.23
CA LYS A 3 -10.63 6.38 -5.10
C LYS A 3 -9.17 6.02 -4.91
N ILE A 4 -8.70 6.02 -3.68
CA ILE A 4 -7.44 5.39 -3.29
C ILE A 4 -7.73 4.01 -2.72
N ILE A 5 -6.99 3.02 -3.20
CA ILE A 5 -6.96 1.67 -2.63
C ILE A 5 -5.56 1.48 -2.04
N LEU A 6 -5.45 1.63 -0.73
CA LEU A 6 -4.19 1.63 0.00
C LEU A 6 -3.84 0.23 0.48
N MET A 7 -2.70 -0.29 0.02
CA MET A 7 -2.20 -1.57 0.52
C MET A 7 -1.57 -1.37 1.91
N VAL A 8 -1.86 -2.27 2.83
CA VAL A 8 -1.31 -2.27 4.20
C VAL A 8 -0.80 -3.67 4.52
N GLY A 9 0.50 -3.80 4.66
CA GLY A 9 1.13 -5.09 4.97
C GLY A 9 2.65 -5.01 4.88
N VAL A 10 3.31 -5.93 5.57
CA VAL A 10 4.77 -6.04 5.55
C VAL A 10 5.25 -6.60 4.20
N PRO A 11 6.53 -6.44 3.84
CA PRO A 11 7.07 -7.06 2.63
C PRO A 11 6.85 -8.58 2.63
N GLY A 12 6.50 -9.13 1.47
CA GLY A 12 6.23 -10.57 1.34
C GLY A 12 4.80 -11.00 1.64
N SER A 13 3.91 -10.07 1.99
CA SER A 13 2.50 -10.40 2.31
C SER A 13 1.60 -10.61 1.10
N GLY A 14 2.07 -10.33 -0.12
CA GLY A 14 1.30 -10.56 -1.35
C GLY A 14 0.55 -9.35 -1.89
N LYS A 15 0.92 -8.15 -1.49
CA LYS A 15 0.26 -6.89 -1.89
C LYS A 15 0.21 -6.71 -3.41
N SER A 16 1.37 -6.80 -4.06
CA SER A 16 1.47 -6.59 -5.52
C SER A 16 0.70 -7.65 -6.29
N THR A 17 0.74 -8.90 -5.84
CA THR A 17 -0.01 -10.00 -6.45
C THR A 17 -1.51 -9.77 -6.33
N TRP A 18 -1.97 -9.31 -5.17
CA TRP A 18 -3.38 -8.99 -4.96
C TRP A 18 -3.86 -7.91 -5.93
N ILE A 19 -3.08 -6.84 -6.11
CA ILE A 19 -3.42 -5.77 -7.05
C ILE A 19 -3.58 -6.32 -8.46
N LEU A 20 -2.64 -7.13 -8.93
CA LEU A 20 -2.66 -7.69 -10.28
C LEU A 20 -3.90 -8.56 -10.54
N THR A 21 -4.41 -9.23 -9.52
CA THR A 21 -5.60 -10.09 -9.65
C THR A 21 -6.91 -9.34 -9.48
N HIS A 22 -6.91 -8.17 -8.84
CA HIS A 22 -8.13 -7.43 -8.50
C HIS A 22 -8.32 -6.13 -9.28
N GLN A 23 -7.26 -5.65 -9.97
CA GLN A 23 -7.39 -4.46 -10.82
C GLN A 23 -8.28 -4.76 -12.04
N PRO A 24 -8.99 -3.75 -12.57
CA PRO A 24 -9.74 -3.91 -13.81
C PRO A 24 -8.78 -4.20 -14.97
N HIS A 25 -9.03 -5.31 -15.72
CA HIS A 25 -8.10 -5.75 -16.76
C HIS A 25 -8.24 -5.01 -18.10
N PHE A 26 -9.38 -4.35 -18.34
CA PHE A 26 -9.72 -3.78 -19.65
C PHE A 26 -9.99 -2.29 -19.61
N ASP A 27 -9.56 -1.62 -18.53
CA ASP A 27 -9.94 -0.24 -18.28
C ASP A 27 -8.71 0.61 -17.97
N ASN A 28 -8.55 1.72 -18.67
CA ASN A 28 -7.51 2.71 -18.41
C ASN A 28 -7.86 3.66 -17.24
N SER A 29 -8.91 3.35 -16.48
CA SER A 29 -9.39 4.19 -15.39
C SER A 29 -8.63 3.99 -14.08
N HIS A 30 -7.61 3.14 -14.06
CA HIS A 30 -6.82 2.87 -12.86
C HIS A 30 -5.32 3.05 -13.10
N VAL A 31 -4.60 3.25 -12.02
CA VAL A 31 -3.13 3.30 -12.01
C VAL A 31 -2.60 2.66 -10.74
N ILE A 32 -1.44 2.02 -10.85
CA ILE A 32 -0.71 1.46 -9.72
C ILE A 32 0.49 2.36 -9.44
N VAL A 33 0.58 2.88 -8.22
CA VAL A 33 1.73 3.65 -7.76
C VAL A 33 2.47 2.83 -6.71
N SER A 34 3.62 2.30 -7.09
CA SER A 34 4.45 1.44 -6.25
C SER A 34 5.68 2.19 -5.78
N ARG A 35 5.83 2.29 -4.46
CA ARG A 35 7.00 2.95 -3.87
C ARG A 35 8.30 2.19 -4.17
N ASP A 36 8.24 0.87 -4.17
CA ASP A 36 9.42 0.04 -4.51
C ASP A 36 9.82 0.19 -5.97
N GLU A 37 8.86 0.21 -6.90
CA GLU A 37 9.18 0.44 -8.32
C GLU A 37 9.84 1.80 -8.53
N ILE A 38 9.37 2.84 -7.85
CA ILE A 38 9.99 4.17 -7.88
C ILE A 38 11.42 4.09 -7.32
N ARG A 39 11.60 3.43 -6.16
CA ARG A 39 12.92 3.26 -5.54
C ARG A 39 13.89 2.55 -6.47
N PHE A 40 13.46 1.47 -7.09
CA PHE A 40 14.32 0.70 -7.99
C PHE A 40 14.69 1.48 -9.26
N SER A 41 13.88 2.45 -9.67
CA SER A 41 14.21 3.33 -10.79
C SER A 41 15.39 4.27 -10.50
N TYR A 42 15.62 4.59 -9.24
CA TYR A 42 16.75 5.42 -8.80
C TYR A 42 18.02 4.61 -8.49
N LEU A 43 17.85 3.40 -7.95
CA LEU A 43 18.96 2.60 -7.45
C LEU A 43 19.85 2.08 -8.60
N GLN A 44 21.16 2.22 -8.41
CA GLN A 44 22.19 1.64 -9.26
C GLN A 44 22.92 0.54 -8.49
N ASP A 45 23.73 -0.26 -9.22
CA ASP A 45 24.51 -1.32 -8.60
C ASP A 45 25.44 -0.75 -7.52
N GLY A 46 25.40 -1.33 -6.35
CA GLY A 46 26.20 -0.92 -5.20
C GLY A 46 25.55 0.15 -4.32
N ASP A 47 24.43 0.75 -4.72
CA ASP A 47 23.73 1.72 -3.89
C ASP A 47 23.07 1.05 -2.69
N GLU A 48 23.07 1.76 -1.55
CA GLU A 48 22.27 1.35 -0.40
C GLU A 48 20.78 1.47 -0.72
N TYR A 49 19.98 0.57 -0.15
CA TYR A 49 18.55 0.47 -0.45
C TYR A 49 17.80 1.80 -0.26
N PHE A 50 18.12 2.56 0.78
CA PHE A 50 17.46 3.83 1.10
C PHE A 50 18.21 5.08 0.64
N ALA A 51 19.16 4.94 -0.31
CA ALA A 51 20.01 6.04 -0.75
C ALA A 51 19.24 7.24 -1.32
N TYR A 52 18.08 7.00 -1.92
CA TYR A 52 17.26 8.03 -2.59
C TYR A 52 15.89 8.24 -1.94
N GLU A 53 15.75 7.93 -0.67
CA GLU A 53 14.44 7.89 -0.01
C GLU A 53 13.67 9.21 -0.07
N LYS A 54 14.37 10.34 -0.03
CA LYS A 54 13.76 11.67 -0.14
C LYS A 54 13.16 11.90 -1.52
N GLU A 55 13.90 11.54 -2.56
CA GLU A 55 13.45 11.64 -3.96
C GLU A 55 12.32 10.65 -4.24
N VAL A 56 12.44 9.45 -3.73
CA VAL A 56 11.42 8.39 -3.84
C VAL A 56 10.10 8.86 -3.22
N TRP A 57 10.15 9.42 -2.01
CA TRP A 57 8.95 9.95 -1.35
C TRP A 57 8.29 11.06 -2.15
N LYS A 58 9.09 12.00 -2.65
CA LYS A 58 8.59 13.12 -3.46
C LYS A 58 7.89 12.61 -4.73
N ASP A 59 8.51 11.69 -5.46
CA ASP A 59 7.94 11.12 -6.67
C ASP A 59 6.69 10.29 -6.38
N PHE A 60 6.70 9.56 -5.28
CA PHE A 60 5.56 8.77 -4.82
C PHE A 60 4.32 9.66 -4.63
N ILE A 61 4.47 10.77 -3.92
CA ILE A 61 3.40 11.74 -3.70
C ILE A 61 2.93 12.36 -5.02
N VAL A 62 3.86 12.76 -5.88
CA VAL A 62 3.53 13.36 -7.20
C VAL A 62 2.74 12.37 -8.06
N GLN A 63 3.15 11.11 -8.11
CA GLN A 63 2.47 10.10 -8.93
C GLN A 63 1.07 9.79 -8.40
N ILE A 64 0.87 9.74 -7.08
CA ILE A 64 -0.46 9.56 -6.49
C ILE A 64 -1.36 10.73 -6.85
N LYS A 65 -0.90 11.96 -6.68
CA LYS A 65 -1.67 13.18 -7.03
C LYS A 65 -2.06 13.19 -8.52
N LYS A 66 -1.13 12.84 -9.39
CA LYS A 66 -1.39 12.74 -10.84
C LYS A 66 -2.45 11.67 -11.12
N GLY A 67 -2.35 10.52 -10.46
CA GLY A 67 -3.33 9.45 -10.58
C GLY A 67 -4.72 9.90 -10.17
N LEU A 68 -4.84 10.59 -9.05
CA LEU A 68 -6.13 11.11 -8.55
C LEU A 68 -6.75 12.14 -9.49
N ALA A 69 -5.94 12.90 -10.22
CA ALA A 69 -6.42 13.90 -11.16
C ALA A 69 -6.88 13.28 -12.50
N THR A 70 -6.40 12.10 -12.86
CA THR A 70 -6.58 11.53 -14.20
C THR A 70 -7.26 10.16 -14.24
N LYS A 71 -7.36 9.46 -13.10
CA LYS A 71 -7.89 8.10 -13.01
C LYS A 71 -9.00 8.00 -11.98
N ASN A 72 -9.83 6.96 -12.09
CA ASN A 72 -10.90 6.68 -11.12
C ASN A 72 -10.36 5.92 -9.90
N GLU A 73 -9.37 5.06 -10.09
CA GLU A 73 -8.79 4.25 -9.03
C GLU A 73 -7.27 4.37 -9.02
N VAL A 74 -6.71 4.62 -7.84
CA VAL A 74 -5.26 4.67 -7.61
C VAL A 74 -4.91 3.61 -6.56
N TYR A 75 -4.24 2.55 -7.00
CA TYR A 75 -3.69 1.53 -6.11
C TYR A 75 -2.36 2.01 -5.59
N VAL A 76 -2.24 2.13 -4.28
CA VAL A 76 -1.03 2.65 -3.64
C VAL A 76 -0.33 1.51 -2.94
N ASP A 77 0.76 1.04 -3.56
CA ASP A 77 1.52 -0.14 -3.13
C ASP A 77 2.77 0.26 -2.36
N ALA A 78 2.65 0.21 -1.05
CA ALA A 78 3.74 0.34 -0.08
C ALA A 78 3.31 -0.37 1.22
N THR A 79 4.15 -0.38 2.24
CA THR A 79 3.84 -1.12 3.47
C THR A 79 2.76 -0.48 4.33
N HIS A 80 2.78 0.84 4.50
CA HIS A 80 1.79 1.63 5.27
C HIS A 80 1.44 0.99 6.62
N ILE A 81 2.46 0.55 7.35
CA ILE A 81 2.35 -0.44 8.45
C ILE A 81 1.54 0.05 9.65
N ASN A 82 1.51 1.34 9.94
CA ASN A 82 0.78 1.86 11.10
C ASN A 82 0.08 3.19 10.81
N GLU A 83 -0.72 3.63 11.76
CA GLU A 83 -1.50 4.86 11.65
C GLU A 83 -0.63 6.08 11.39
N LYS A 84 0.54 6.15 12.03
CA LYS A 84 1.48 7.27 11.88
C LYS A 84 1.97 7.37 10.43
N ASN A 85 2.34 6.27 9.84
CA ASN A 85 2.80 6.22 8.45
C ASN A 85 1.69 6.59 7.47
N ARG A 86 0.49 6.09 7.70
CA ARG A 86 -0.69 6.42 6.88
C ARG A 86 -1.07 7.89 7.01
N ALA A 87 -1.06 8.44 8.22
CA ALA A 87 -1.34 9.85 8.47
C ALA A 87 -0.32 10.77 7.77
N LYS A 88 0.96 10.38 7.77
CA LYS A 88 2.00 11.12 7.05
C LYS A 88 1.71 11.20 5.55
N LEU A 89 1.29 10.08 4.95
CA LEU A 89 0.89 10.05 3.54
C LEU A 89 -0.29 10.99 3.29
N PHE A 90 -1.34 10.90 4.09
CA PHE A 90 -2.55 11.70 3.89
C PHE A 90 -2.27 13.20 4.07
N ARG A 91 -1.43 13.58 5.02
CA ARG A 91 -0.99 14.97 5.15
C ARG A 91 -0.23 15.46 3.93
N ALA A 92 0.65 14.63 3.37
CA ALA A 92 1.41 14.99 2.18
C ALA A 92 0.52 15.15 0.95
N LEU A 93 -0.53 14.34 0.84
CA LEU A 93 -1.50 14.47 -0.26
C LEU A 93 -2.41 15.68 -0.08
N GLY A 94 -2.72 16.07 1.16
CA GLY A 94 -3.44 17.29 1.49
C GLY A 94 -4.73 17.49 0.69
N PRO A 95 -4.90 18.67 0.04
CA PRO A 95 -6.12 18.98 -0.72
C PRO A 95 -6.42 18.04 -1.88
N ALA A 96 -5.44 17.27 -2.37
CA ALA A 96 -5.65 16.28 -3.41
C ALA A 96 -6.63 15.17 -2.98
N LEU A 97 -6.83 14.97 -1.66
CA LEU A 97 -7.79 14.01 -1.13
C LEU A 97 -9.23 14.52 -1.09
N GLN A 98 -9.48 15.78 -1.44
CA GLN A 98 -10.84 16.32 -1.45
C GLN A 98 -11.70 15.53 -2.43
N ASN A 99 -12.86 15.04 -1.97
CA ASN A 99 -13.79 14.22 -2.75
C ASN A 99 -13.19 12.89 -3.23
N VAL A 100 -12.15 12.38 -2.55
CA VAL A 100 -11.55 11.09 -2.82
C VAL A 100 -12.03 10.08 -1.79
N GLU A 101 -12.50 8.92 -2.26
CA GLU A 101 -12.84 7.79 -1.39
C GLU A 101 -11.57 7.03 -1.01
N LEU A 102 -11.44 6.68 0.27
CA LEU A 102 -10.29 5.93 0.77
C LEU A 102 -10.72 4.52 1.14
N GLU A 103 -10.09 3.54 0.52
CA GLU A 103 -10.23 2.12 0.88
C GLU A 103 -8.85 1.56 1.27
N ALA A 104 -8.83 0.58 2.16
CA ALA A 104 -7.61 -0.10 2.56
C ALA A 104 -7.71 -1.60 2.30
N VAL A 105 -6.59 -2.22 1.97
CA VAL A 105 -6.45 -3.68 1.89
C VAL A 105 -5.38 -4.09 2.88
N TYR A 106 -5.81 -4.74 3.95
CA TYR A 106 -4.99 -5.14 5.08
C TYR A 106 -4.64 -6.62 5.02
N PHE A 107 -3.35 -6.93 4.98
CA PHE A 107 -2.84 -8.30 4.93
C PHE A 107 -2.54 -8.78 6.34
N ASP A 108 -3.49 -9.52 6.91
CA ASP A 108 -3.42 -10.10 8.25
C ASP A 108 -3.05 -11.58 8.15
N LEU A 109 -1.77 -11.82 7.83
CA LEU A 109 -1.23 -13.16 7.62
C LEU A 109 -0.29 -13.56 8.76
N PRO A 110 -0.17 -14.87 9.07
CA PRO A 110 0.84 -15.33 10.02
C PRO A 110 2.24 -14.96 9.57
N LEU A 111 3.08 -14.56 10.51
CA LEU A 111 4.46 -14.15 10.23
C LEU A 111 5.25 -15.25 9.49
N GLU A 112 5.07 -16.52 9.88
CA GLU A 112 5.73 -17.65 9.22
C GLU A 112 5.40 -17.74 7.73
N GLN A 113 4.13 -17.54 7.37
CA GLN A 113 3.70 -17.54 5.97
C GLN A 113 4.35 -16.41 5.19
N ILE A 114 4.42 -15.22 5.78
CA ILE A 114 5.03 -14.04 5.16
C ILE A 114 6.52 -14.27 4.92
N ILE A 115 7.23 -14.81 5.91
CA ILE A 115 8.66 -15.13 5.79
C ILE A 115 8.89 -16.16 4.71
N GLN A 116 8.05 -17.19 4.62
CA GLN A 116 8.13 -18.21 3.58
C GLN A 116 7.90 -17.61 2.18
N GLN A 117 6.89 -16.76 2.03
CA GLN A 117 6.62 -16.06 0.76
C GLN A 117 7.78 -15.15 0.36
N ASN A 118 8.36 -14.44 1.33
CA ASN A 118 9.53 -13.60 1.09
C ASN A 118 10.75 -14.41 0.65
N SER A 119 10.92 -15.63 1.14
CA SER A 119 12.04 -16.50 0.78
C SER A 119 12.06 -16.89 -0.71
N ASN A 120 10.91 -16.79 -1.38
CA ASN A 120 10.79 -17.04 -2.81
C ASN A 120 11.11 -15.78 -3.66
N ARG A 121 11.33 -14.64 -3.03
CA ARG A 121 11.70 -13.39 -3.71
C ARG A 121 13.20 -13.35 -3.96
N THR A 122 13.61 -12.66 -5.03
CA THR A 122 15.00 -12.58 -5.45
C THR A 122 15.48 -11.13 -5.55
N GLY A 123 16.79 -10.94 -5.49
CA GLY A 123 17.42 -9.64 -5.64
C GLY A 123 16.96 -8.66 -4.58
N ARG A 124 16.72 -7.42 -4.99
CA ARG A 124 16.34 -6.34 -4.07
C ARG A 124 14.91 -6.48 -3.52
N LYS A 125 14.08 -7.34 -4.10
CA LYS A 125 12.75 -7.64 -3.58
C LYS A 125 12.80 -8.52 -2.33
N PHE A 126 13.85 -9.29 -2.14
CA PHE A 126 14.05 -10.07 -0.91
C PHE A 126 14.40 -9.12 0.24
N VAL A 127 13.66 -9.24 1.34
CA VAL A 127 13.87 -8.45 2.55
C VAL A 127 14.40 -9.37 3.65
N PRO A 128 15.43 -8.97 4.40
CA PRO A 128 15.92 -9.79 5.50
C PRO A 128 14.80 -10.12 6.50
N PRO A 129 14.68 -11.38 6.95
CA PRO A 129 13.61 -11.79 7.87
C PRO A 129 13.51 -10.96 9.15
N GLU A 130 14.63 -10.50 9.69
CA GLU A 130 14.64 -9.63 10.89
C GLU A 130 13.93 -8.30 10.64
N ALA A 131 14.12 -7.72 9.46
CA ALA A 131 13.44 -6.47 9.08
C ALA A 131 11.93 -6.70 8.97
N ILE A 132 11.50 -7.83 8.41
CA ILE A 132 10.08 -8.21 8.33
C ILE A 132 9.50 -8.38 9.74
N GLN A 133 10.21 -9.06 10.62
CA GLN A 133 9.77 -9.26 12.01
C GLN A 133 9.57 -7.93 12.74
N ASN A 134 10.51 -6.99 12.58
CA ASN A 134 10.42 -5.67 13.19
C ASN A 134 9.22 -4.88 12.65
N MET A 135 8.99 -4.91 11.35
CA MET A 135 7.82 -4.27 10.74
C MET A 135 6.51 -4.93 11.18
N TYR A 136 6.49 -6.26 11.27
CA TYR A 136 5.32 -7.01 11.70
C TYR A 136 4.87 -6.64 13.13
N LEU A 137 5.83 -6.42 14.03
CA LEU A 137 5.53 -5.96 15.39
C LEU A 137 4.88 -4.58 15.42
N GLN A 138 5.15 -3.74 14.42
CA GLN A 138 4.60 -2.39 14.31
C GLN A 138 3.34 -2.33 13.46
N LEU A 139 2.99 -3.42 12.77
CA LEU A 139 1.82 -3.47 11.90
C LEU A 139 0.54 -3.29 12.69
N ARG A 140 -0.31 -2.37 12.23
CA ARG A 140 -1.63 -2.07 12.84
C ARG A 140 -2.69 -2.06 11.77
N GLU A 141 -3.81 -2.71 12.07
CA GLU A 141 -4.98 -2.72 11.21
C GLU A 141 -5.47 -1.30 10.94
N PRO A 142 -5.79 -0.95 9.68
CA PRO A 142 -6.43 0.32 9.39
C PRO A 142 -7.82 0.41 10.03
N THR A 143 -8.22 1.63 10.37
CA THR A 143 -9.48 1.89 11.07
C THR A 143 -10.31 2.92 10.31
N PHE A 144 -11.63 2.91 10.53
CA PHE A 144 -12.51 3.90 9.92
C PHE A 144 -12.24 5.32 10.40
N GLU A 145 -11.74 5.50 11.62
CA GLU A 145 -11.38 6.79 12.17
C GLU A 145 -10.25 7.47 11.40
N GLU A 146 -9.44 6.70 10.66
CA GLU A 146 -8.41 7.24 9.77
C GLU A 146 -8.99 7.83 8.48
N GLY A 147 -10.26 7.59 8.18
CA GLY A 147 -10.96 8.09 7.00
C GLY A 147 -11.30 7.04 5.95
N PHE A 148 -10.99 5.76 6.19
CA PHE A 148 -11.37 4.70 5.27
C PHE A 148 -12.87 4.44 5.31
N SER A 149 -13.48 4.28 4.13
CA SER A 149 -14.89 3.90 4.00
C SER A 149 -15.07 2.38 3.91
N LYS A 150 -14.03 1.67 3.50
CA LYS A 150 -14.03 0.22 3.33
C LYS A 150 -12.65 -0.33 3.66
N ILE A 151 -12.61 -1.45 4.37
CA ILE A 151 -11.39 -2.15 4.72
C ILE A 151 -11.52 -3.62 4.32
N TYR A 152 -10.68 -4.04 3.38
CA TYR A 152 -10.53 -5.45 3.00
C TYR A 152 -9.51 -6.07 3.93
N ILE A 153 -9.84 -7.21 4.51
CA ILE A 153 -8.91 -7.97 5.37
C ILE A 153 -8.61 -9.28 4.67
N ILE A 154 -7.35 -9.48 4.34
CA ILE A 154 -6.85 -10.69 3.71
C ILE A 154 -6.15 -11.52 4.79
N ASN A 155 -6.68 -12.70 5.08
CA ASN A 155 -6.06 -13.64 6.00
C ASN A 155 -5.82 -14.99 5.30
N GLU A 156 -5.32 -15.96 6.04
CA GLU A 156 -5.03 -17.30 5.52
C GLU A 156 -6.27 -18.06 5.03
N ASN A 157 -7.46 -17.65 5.47
CA ASN A 157 -8.74 -18.28 5.13
C ASN A 157 -9.51 -17.54 4.02
N GLY A 158 -8.99 -16.41 3.52
CA GLY A 158 -9.64 -15.63 2.49
C GLY A 158 -9.78 -14.15 2.81
N MET A 159 -10.80 -13.53 2.24
CA MET A 159 -11.03 -12.08 2.31
C MET A 159 -12.33 -11.78 3.04
N THR A 160 -12.25 -10.84 3.98
CA THR A 160 -13.39 -10.23 4.65
C THR A 160 -13.44 -8.75 4.33
N ILE A 161 -14.64 -8.20 4.14
CA ILE A 161 -14.82 -6.77 3.84
C ILE A 161 -15.58 -6.13 5.01
N LYS A 162 -15.01 -5.05 5.56
CA LYS A 162 -15.67 -4.20 6.55
C LYS A 162 -16.04 -2.87 5.88
N GLU A 163 -17.29 -2.46 6.04
CA GLU A 163 -17.77 -1.17 5.57
C GLU A 163 -18.18 -0.30 6.76
N GLU A 164 -17.90 0.99 6.66
CA GLU A 164 -18.36 1.93 7.68
C GLU A 164 -19.87 2.03 7.61
N LEU A 165 -20.54 1.80 8.75
CA LEU A 165 -21.98 2.00 8.88
C LEU A 165 -22.25 3.50 8.94
N LYS A 166 -22.80 4.05 7.86
CA LYS A 166 -23.31 5.41 7.86
C LYS A 166 -24.66 5.40 8.57
N GLU A 167 -24.75 6.15 9.67
CA GLU A 167 -26.07 6.41 10.28
C GLU A 167 -26.92 7.13 9.25
N VAL A 168 -28.05 6.52 8.89
CA VAL A 168 -29.07 7.16 8.06
C VAL A 168 -29.89 8.03 9.01
N LEU A 169 -29.62 9.31 9.00
CA LEU A 169 -30.44 10.31 9.71
C LEU A 169 -31.75 10.55 8.97
#